data_c66d5a85a159b5084a57f88c2658e116
#
_entry.id   c66d5a85a159b5084a57f88c2658e116
#
_cell.length_a   1.000
_cell.length_b   1.000
_cell.length_c   1.000
_cell.angle_alpha   90.00
_cell.angle_beta   90.00
_cell.angle_gamma   90.00
#
_symmetry.space_group_name_H-M   'P 1'
#
loop_
_entity.id
_entity.type
_entity.pdbx_description
1 polymer ?
#
loop_
_entity_poly.entity_id
_entity_poly.type
_entity_poly.pdbx_seq_one_letter_code
_entity_poly.pdbx_strand_id
1 'polypeptide(L)'
;MNNGKIYVVGIGPGNMEDISIRAYNILKDINVIAGYTTYVDLVKDEFPDKEFLVSGMKREIERCKEVLELAKEGENIALISSGDAGIYGMAGIMLEVAMGSGIEVEVVAGITSTVAGAALVGAPLMHDQAIISLSDLLTDWEVIK
;
A
#
# COMPACT_ATOMS: atom_id res chain seq x y z
N MET A 1 -4.43 -5.07 27.44
CA MET A 1 -3.26 -5.04 26.52
C MET A 1 -3.49 -3.90 25.54
N ASN A 2 -2.50 -3.04 25.28
CA ASN A 2 -2.65 -2.02 24.24
C ASN A 2 -2.61 -2.72 22.90
N ASN A 3 -3.64 -2.52 22.09
CA ASN A 3 -3.64 -2.95 20.70
C ASN A 3 -2.61 -2.14 19.92
N GLY A 4 -1.98 -2.74 18.93
CA GLY A 4 -1.19 -2.05 17.95
C GLY A 4 -2.04 -1.30 16.92
N LYS A 5 -1.38 -0.66 15.96
CA LYS A 5 -2.00 0.11 14.88
C LYS A 5 -1.49 -0.36 13.52
N ILE A 6 -2.36 -0.38 12.55
CA ILE A 6 -2.02 -0.73 11.16
C ILE A 6 -1.96 0.54 10.31
N TYR A 7 -0.84 0.72 9.62
CA TYR A 7 -0.68 1.76 8.61
C TYR A 7 -0.69 1.12 7.23
N VAL A 8 -1.64 1.47 6.39
CA VAL A 8 -1.65 1.03 4.98
C VAL A 8 -1.00 2.10 4.14
N VAL A 9 0.23 1.85 3.72
CA VAL A 9 1.13 2.89 3.21
C VAL A 9 1.34 2.76 1.70
N GLY A 10 1.00 3.81 0.97
CA GLY A 10 1.39 3.96 -0.43
C GLY A 10 2.86 4.40 -0.52
N ILE A 11 3.71 3.56 -1.15
CA ILE A 11 5.15 3.83 -1.26
C ILE A 11 5.54 4.60 -2.51
N GLY A 12 4.56 5.10 -3.28
CA GLY A 12 4.84 5.80 -4.53
C GLY A 12 5.20 4.89 -5.70
N PRO A 13 5.69 5.44 -6.82
CA PRO A 13 5.86 4.74 -8.09
C PRO A 13 7.06 3.78 -8.16
N GLY A 14 7.87 3.68 -7.11
CA GLY A 14 8.94 2.69 -7.01
C GLY A 14 10.35 3.23 -6.76
N ASN A 15 10.54 4.55 -6.73
CA ASN A 15 11.79 5.18 -6.30
C ASN A 15 11.61 5.89 -4.95
N MET A 16 12.70 6.07 -4.21
CA MET A 16 12.65 6.69 -2.89
C MET A 16 12.47 8.22 -2.94
N GLU A 17 12.73 8.87 -4.08
CA GLU A 17 12.56 10.32 -4.24
C GLU A 17 11.07 10.70 -4.31
N ASP A 18 10.22 9.77 -4.77
CA ASP A 18 8.78 9.97 -4.91
C ASP A 18 7.96 9.37 -3.75
N ILE A 19 8.62 8.90 -2.70
CA ILE A 19 7.91 8.54 -1.47
C ILE A 19 7.50 9.79 -0.70
N SER A 20 6.30 9.83 -0.15
CA SER A 20 5.92 10.96 0.69
C SER A 20 6.74 10.97 1.99
N ILE A 21 7.07 12.16 2.49
CA ILE A 21 7.77 12.32 3.78
C ILE A 21 7.02 11.59 4.91
N ARG A 22 5.69 11.63 4.89
CA ARG A 22 4.88 10.93 5.88
C ARG A 22 5.05 9.41 5.80
N ALA A 23 4.99 8.85 4.60
CA ALA A 23 5.19 7.42 4.39
C ALA A 23 6.60 6.99 4.83
N TYR A 24 7.62 7.74 4.44
CA TYR A 24 9.01 7.50 4.84
C TYR A 24 9.18 7.48 6.36
N ASN A 25 8.65 8.49 7.06
CA ASN A 25 8.77 8.57 8.52
C ASN A 25 8.07 7.40 9.22
N ILE A 26 6.88 7.02 8.76
CA ILE A 26 6.17 5.85 9.30
C ILE A 26 6.99 4.59 9.11
N LEU A 27 7.51 4.32 7.90
CA LEU A 27 8.33 3.14 7.63
C LEU A 27 9.62 3.12 8.46
N LYS A 28 10.19 4.30 8.71
CA LYS A 28 11.37 4.45 9.56
C LYS A 28 11.09 4.11 11.03
N ASP A 29 9.92 4.49 11.54
CA ASP A 29 9.60 4.37 12.98
C ASP A 29 8.99 3.00 13.34
N ILE A 30 8.41 2.28 12.37
CA ILE A 30 7.78 0.97 12.56
C ILE A 30 8.81 -0.16 12.47
N ASN A 31 8.63 -1.23 13.25
CA ASN A 31 9.51 -2.39 13.23
C ASN A 31 9.15 -3.41 12.15
N VAL A 32 7.85 -3.58 11.87
CA VAL A 32 7.34 -4.62 10.96
C VAL A 32 6.73 -4.01 9.72
N ILE A 33 7.23 -4.40 8.55
CA ILE A 33 6.73 -3.97 7.24
C ILE A 33 6.22 -5.21 6.49
N ALA A 34 4.94 -5.22 6.18
CA ALA A 34 4.29 -6.30 5.43
C ALA A 34 4.02 -5.86 3.98
N GLY A 35 4.18 -6.77 3.03
CA GLY A 35 3.89 -6.44 1.64
C GLY A 35 4.05 -7.61 0.66
N TYR A 36 3.66 -7.33 -0.58
CA TYR A 36 3.98 -8.20 -1.71
C TYR A 36 5.48 -8.15 -1.99
N THR A 37 6.06 -9.30 -2.37
CA THR A 37 7.51 -9.47 -2.59
C THR A 37 8.13 -8.32 -3.38
N THR A 38 7.55 -7.98 -4.52
CA THR A 38 8.08 -6.91 -5.39
C THR A 38 8.08 -5.54 -4.69
N TYR A 39 7.08 -5.24 -3.86
CA TYR A 39 7.01 -3.94 -3.16
C TYR A 39 8.00 -3.87 -2.00
N VAL A 40 8.18 -4.99 -1.29
CA VAL A 40 9.22 -5.09 -0.25
C VAL A 40 10.62 -4.90 -0.86
N ASP A 41 10.88 -5.49 -2.02
CA ASP A 41 12.16 -5.34 -2.72
C ASP A 41 12.49 -3.89 -3.10
N LEU A 42 11.49 -3.02 -3.25
CA LEU A 42 11.70 -1.59 -3.54
C LEU A 42 12.17 -0.78 -2.32
N VAL A 43 11.90 -1.24 -1.10
CA VAL A 43 12.11 -0.45 0.12
C VAL A 43 13.09 -1.10 1.11
N LYS A 44 13.33 -2.40 1.03
CA LYS A 44 14.10 -3.14 2.04
C LYS A 44 15.54 -2.63 2.26
N ASP A 45 16.17 -2.16 1.19
CA ASP A 45 17.56 -1.66 1.28
C ASP A 45 17.65 -0.31 2.01
N GLU A 46 16.57 0.48 1.98
CA GLU A 46 16.47 1.74 2.73
C GLU A 46 16.15 1.51 4.21
N PHE A 47 15.51 0.41 4.55
CA PHE A 47 15.08 0.07 5.91
C PHE A 47 15.64 -1.28 6.37
N PRO A 48 16.99 -1.46 6.41
CA PRO A 48 17.63 -2.78 6.64
C PRO A 48 17.38 -3.36 8.04
N ASP A 49 17.02 -2.51 9.01
CA ASP A 49 16.78 -2.93 10.40
C ASP A 49 15.34 -3.40 10.67
N LYS A 50 14.49 -3.46 9.64
CA LYS A 50 13.08 -3.83 9.78
C LYS A 50 12.86 -5.31 9.56
N GLU A 51 11.84 -5.83 10.22
CA GLU A 51 11.30 -7.16 9.93
C GLU A 51 10.34 -7.07 8.74
N PHE A 52 10.53 -7.94 7.74
CA PHE A 52 9.70 -7.96 6.54
C PHE A 52 8.83 -9.20 6.49
N LEU A 53 7.51 -9.00 6.51
CA LEU A 53 6.52 -10.05 6.24
C LEU A 53 6.18 -10.05 4.76
N VAL A 54 6.79 -10.98 4.04
CA VAL A 54 6.70 -11.05 2.58
C VAL A 54 5.74 -12.15 2.17
N SER A 55 4.82 -11.84 1.28
CA SER A 55 3.93 -12.84 0.70
C SER A 55 3.78 -12.67 -0.81
N GLY A 56 3.47 -13.78 -1.48
CA GLY A 56 3.32 -13.83 -2.93
C GLY A 56 2.03 -13.16 -3.43
N MET A 57 1.87 -13.18 -4.75
CA MET A 57 0.67 -12.72 -5.45
C MET A 57 -0.56 -13.55 -5.08
N LYS A 58 -1.75 -12.95 -5.14
CA LYS A 58 -3.05 -13.57 -4.83
C LYS A 58 -3.21 -14.05 -3.38
N ARG A 59 -2.46 -13.42 -2.46
CA ARG A 59 -2.55 -13.69 -1.02
C ARG A 59 -2.92 -12.43 -0.23
N GLU A 60 -3.65 -11.50 -0.85
CA GLU A 60 -3.97 -10.19 -0.29
C GLU A 60 -4.77 -10.31 1.02
N ILE A 61 -5.81 -11.15 1.02
CA ILE A 61 -6.67 -11.37 2.21
C ILE A 61 -5.89 -12.06 3.33
N GLU A 62 -5.06 -13.06 3.00
CA GLU A 62 -4.24 -13.76 3.99
C GLU A 62 -3.23 -12.81 4.63
N ARG A 63 -2.55 -12.01 3.82
CA ARG A 63 -1.63 -10.97 4.29
C ARG A 63 -2.32 -9.99 5.23
N CYS A 64 -3.52 -9.51 4.90
CA CYS A 64 -4.28 -8.61 5.77
C CYS A 64 -4.65 -9.28 7.10
N LYS A 65 -5.00 -10.58 7.09
CA LYS A 65 -5.30 -11.33 8.32
C LYS A 65 -4.06 -11.49 9.20
N GLU A 66 -2.91 -11.82 8.62
CA GLU A 66 -1.64 -11.93 9.37
C GLU A 66 -1.28 -10.58 10.03
N VAL A 67 -1.38 -9.48 9.28
CA VAL A 67 -1.16 -8.12 9.79
C VAL A 67 -2.12 -7.77 10.93
N LEU A 68 -3.40 -8.16 10.79
CA LEU A 68 -4.41 -7.92 11.82
C LEU A 68 -4.11 -8.68 13.12
N GLU A 69 -3.69 -9.94 13.03
CA GLU A 69 -3.35 -10.73 14.23
C GLU A 69 -2.15 -10.13 14.98
N LEU A 70 -1.10 -9.72 14.29
CA LEU A 70 0.04 -9.05 14.91
C LEU A 70 -0.35 -7.71 15.56
N ALA A 71 -1.25 -6.96 14.95
CA ALA A 71 -1.77 -5.73 15.55
C ALA A 71 -2.58 -6.01 16.84
N LYS A 72 -3.33 -7.11 16.91
CA LYS A 72 -4.00 -7.54 18.14
C LYS A 72 -3.02 -7.93 19.25
N GLU A 73 -1.83 -8.41 18.89
CA GLU A 73 -0.75 -8.72 19.83
C GLU A 73 -0.02 -7.46 20.34
N GLY A 74 -0.35 -6.29 19.79
CA GLY A 74 0.18 -4.99 20.22
C GLY A 74 1.23 -4.39 19.30
N GLU A 75 1.54 -5.02 18.16
CA GLU A 75 2.53 -4.52 17.21
C GLU A 75 1.95 -3.43 16.29
N ASN A 76 2.74 -2.39 16.04
CA ASN A 76 2.47 -1.42 15.00
C ASN A 76 3.07 -1.90 13.67
N ILE A 77 2.24 -1.98 12.63
CA ILE A 77 2.65 -2.60 11.35
C ILE A 77 2.37 -1.66 10.19
N ALA A 78 3.30 -1.58 9.25
CA ALA A 78 3.07 -0.98 7.95
C ALA A 78 2.74 -2.06 6.91
N LEU A 79 1.56 -1.98 6.31
CA LEU A 79 1.19 -2.77 5.14
C LEU A 79 1.40 -1.91 3.90
N ILE A 80 2.41 -2.23 3.07
CA ILE A 80 2.80 -1.41 1.93
C ILE A 80 2.10 -1.79 0.62
N SER A 81 1.81 -0.78 -0.18
CA SER A 81 1.32 -0.90 -1.56
C SER A 81 2.15 -0.01 -2.47
N SER A 82 2.44 -0.43 -3.71
CA SER A 82 3.01 0.48 -4.70
C SER A 82 2.01 1.58 -5.07
N GLY A 83 2.48 2.72 -5.52
CA GLY A 83 1.65 3.87 -5.83
C GLY A 83 0.93 4.41 -4.60
N ASP A 84 -0.39 4.51 -4.69
CA ASP A 84 -1.29 4.90 -3.61
C ASP A 84 -2.01 3.69 -3.03
N ALA A 85 -2.12 3.62 -1.71
CA ALA A 85 -2.73 2.47 -1.01
C ALA A 85 -4.25 2.33 -1.26
N GLY A 86 -4.92 3.41 -1.64
CA GLY A 86 -6.36 3.46 -1.91
C GLY A 86 -6.72 3.26 -3.39
N ILE A 87 -5.75 3.36 -4.31
CA ILE A 87 -5.98 3.20 -5.75
C ILE A 87 -5.46 1.84 -6.19
N TYR A 88 -6.35 0.85 -6.30
CA TYR A 88 -6.02 -0.56 -6.58
C TYR A 88 -4.97 -1.14 -5.62
N GLY A 89 -4.90 -0.59 -4.40
CA GLY A 89 -3.97 -1.00 -3.34
C GLY A 89 -4.65 -1.79 -2.23
N MET A 90 -3.94 -1.96 -1.12
CA MET A 90 -4.37 -2.82 -0.01
C MET A 90 -5.38 -2.17 0.94
N ALA A 91 -5.65 -0.85 0.82
CA ALA A 91 -6.44 -0.12 1.81
C ALA A 91 -7.87 -0.66 1.94
N GLY A 92 -8.56 -0.91 0.83
CA GLY A 92 -9.94 -1.42 0.85
C GLY A 92 -10.03 -2.76 1.56
N ILE A 93 -9.17 -3.72 1.18
CA ILE A 93 -9.15 -5.07 1.77
C ILE A 93 -8.80 -5.01 3.26
N MET A 94 -7.80 -4.20 3.64
CA MET A 94 -7.38 -4.10 5.04
C MET A 94 -8.48 -3.50 5.92
N LEU A 95 -9.15 -2.45 5.47
CA LEU A 95 -10.27 -1.85 6.18
C LEU A 95 -11.43 -2.85 6.37
N GLU A 96 -11.74 -3.64 5.35
CA GLU A 96 -12.78 -4.67 5.43
C GLU A 96 -12.38 -5.78 6.41
N VAL A 97 -11.15 -6.30 6.34
CA VAL A 97 -10.65 -7.35 7.23
C VAL A 97 -10.58 -6.89 8.68
N ALA A 98 -10.24 -5.63 8.92
CA ALA A 98 -10.16 -5.06 10.27
C ALA A 98 -11.53 -4.66 10.86
N MET A 99 -12.60 -4.68 10.09
CA MET A 99 -13.92 -4.26 10.53
C MET A 99 -14.38 -5.03 11.78
N GLY A 100 -14.74 -4.29 12.81
CA GLY A 100 -15.20 -4.86 14.09
C GLY A 100 -14.09 -5.43 14.99
N SER A 101 -12.83 -5.39 14.58
CA SER A 101 -11.70 -5.90 15.38
C SER A 101 -11.28 -4.99 16.55
N GLY A 102 -11.63 -3.71 16.50
CA GLY A 102 -11.14 -2.68 17.42
C GLY A 102 -9.71 -2.20 17.17
N ILE A 103 -9.07 -2.67 16.08
CA ILE A 103 -7.75 -2.21 15.64
C ILE A 103 -7.89 -0.93 14.80
N GLU A 104 -7.09 0.08 15.11
CA GLU A 104 -7.01 1.29 14.32
C GLU A 104 -6.26 1.02 13.00
N VAL A 105 -6.87 1.39 11.87
CA VAL A 105 -6.26 1.33 10.55
C VAL A 105 -6.17 2.75 9.99
N GLU A 106 -4.95 3.17 9.67
CA GLU A 106 -4.66 4.46 9.05
C GLU A 106 -4.15 4.28 7.62
N VAL A 107 -4.81 4.93 6.66
CA VAL A 107 -4.36 4.93 5.26
C VAL A 107 -3.46 6.12 5.00
N VAL A 108 -2.29 5.85 4.46
CA VAL A 108 -1.26 6.85 4.14
C VAL A 108 -1.12 6.95 2.62
N ALA A 109 -1.49 8.08 2.08
CA ALA A 109 -1.45 8.34 0.64
C ALA A 109 -0.04 8.23 0.05
N GLY A 110 0.04 7.74 -1.17
CA GLY A 110 1.26 7.73 -1.98
C GLY A 110 1.02 8.34 -3.37
N ILE A 111 2.09 8.58 -4.12
CA ILE A 111 2.00 9.05 -5.49
C ILE A 111 1.59 7.87 -6.39
N THR A 112 0.37 7.93 -6.93
CA THR A 112 -0.13 6.89 -7.83
C THR A 112 0.61 6.88 -9.17
N SER A 113 0.73 5.72 -9.79
CA SER A 113 1.32 5.54 -11.13
C SER A 113 0.64 6.41 -12.19
N THR A 114 -0.63 6.75 -12.02
CA THR A 114 -1.37 7.65 -12.90
C THR A 114 -0.72 9.02 -12.98
N VAL A 115 -0.42 9.63 -11.85
CA VAL A 115 0.20 10.96 -11.77
C VAL A 115 1.69 10.87 -12.12
N ALA A 116 2.40 9.88 -11.62
CA ALA A 116 3.82 9.69 -11.88
C ALA A 116 4.09 9.40 -13.37
N GLY A 117 3.30 8.51 -13.98
CA GLY A 117 3.41 8.20 -15.41
C GLY A 117 3.06 9.39 -16.31
N ALA A 118 2.00 10.14 -15.97
CA ALA A 118 1.65 11.36 -16.69
C ALA A 118 2.78 12.41 -16.67
N ALA A 119 3.43 12.58 -15.51
CA ALA A 119 4.57 13.48 -15.37
C ALA A 119 5.76 13.06 -16.24
N LEU A 120 6.08 11.77 -16.26
CA LEU A 120 7.19 11.22 -17.06
C LEU A 120 7.01 11.43 -18.58
N VAL A 121 5.78 11.32 -19.06
CA VAL A 121 5.49 11.50 -20.51
C VAL A 121 5.07 12.93 -20.87
N GLY A 122 5.09 13.85 -19.91
CA GLY A 122 4.69 15.24 -20.13
C GLY A 122 3.21 15.42 -20.47
N ALA A 123 2.33 14.53 -19.97
CA ALA A 123 0.90 14.56 -20.19
C ALA A 123 0.17 15.19 -18.98
N PRO A 124 -0.16 16.50 -19.02
CA PRO A 124 -0.83 17.16 -17.91
C PRO A 124 -2.27 16.66 -17.77
N LEU A 125 -2.66 16.35 -16.53
CA LEU A 125 -4.01 15.90 -16.18
C LEU A 125 -4.87 17.13 -15.79
N MET A 126 -5.25 17.93 -16.78
CA MET A 126 -5.93 19.23 -16.57
C MET A 126 -7.47 19.14 -16.60
N HIS A 127 -8.01 18.03 -17.04
CA HIS A 127 -9.45 17.79 -17.17
C HIS A 127 -9.86 16.53 -16.45
N ASP A 128 -11.13 16.17 -16.54
CA ASP A 128 -11.67 14.95 -15.95
C ASP A 128 -10.89 13.72 -16.40
N GLN A 129 -10.69 12.79 -15.49
CA GLN A 129 -9.96 11.55 -15.73
C GLN A 129 -10.67 10.36 -15.11
N ALA A 130 -10.52 9.21 -15.71
CA ALA A 130 -10.93 7.93 -15.17
C ALA A 130 -9.70 7.03 -15.00
N ILE A 131 -9.62 6.36 -13.84
CA ILE A 131 -8.56 5.38 -13.56
C ILE A 131 -9.18 4.00 -13.67
N ILE A 132 -8.69 3.21 -14.62
CA ILE A 132 -9.21 1.88 -14.92
C ILE A 132 -8.05 0.88 -14.89
N SER A 133 -8.20 -0.19 -14.09
CA SER A 133 -7.23 -1.29 -14.09
C SER A 133 -7.48 -2.21 -15.29
N LEU A 134 -6.48 -2.36 -16.13
CA LEU A 134 -6.54 -3.30 -17.25
C LEU A 134 -6.21 -4.74 -16.84
N SER A 135 -5.49 -4.92 -15.74
CA SER A 135 -5.08 -6.24 -15.25
C SER A 135 -6.18 -7.00 -14.53
N ASP A 136 -7.14 -6.29 -13.93
CA ASP A 136 -8.21 -6.89 -13.13
C ASP A 136 -9.32 -7.49 -13.98
N LEU A 137 -9.39 -7.12 -15.27
CA LEU A 137 -10.39 -7.56 -16.23
C LEU A 137 -11.85 -7.31 -15.78
N LEU A 138 -12.04 -6.37 -14.83
CA LEU A 138 -13.36 -6.01 -14.29
C LEU A 138 -14.15 -5.11 -15.24
N THR A 139 -13.44 -4.31 -16.04
CA THR A 139 -14.05 -3.43 -17.05
C THR A 139 -13.81 -4.01 -18.43
N ASP A 140 -14.89 -4.28 -19.15
CA ASP A 140 -14.81 -4.81 -20.51
C ASP A 140 -14.05 -3.82 -21.42
N TRP A 141 -13.15 -4.35 -22.24
CA TRP A 141 -12.38 -3.57 -23.20
C TRP A 141 -13.25 -2.73 -24.14
N GLU A 142 -14.43 -3.24 -24.52
CA GLU A 142 -15.37 -2.49 -25.37
C GLU A 142 -15.98 -1.27 -24.68
N VAL A 143 -15.98 -1.23 -23.34
CA VAL A 143 -16.40 -0.07 -22.54
C VAL A 143 -15.30 0.98 -22.42
N ILE A 144 -14.02 0.56 -22.55
CA ILE A 144 -12.85 1.43 -22.42
C ILE A 144 -12.55 2.17 -23.73
N LYS A 145 -12.91 1.61 -24.90
CA LYS A 145 -12.74 2.24 -26.21
C LYS A 145 -13.71 3.42 -26.36
#